data_d8e4d5a3913d31351219c145ced79520
#
_entry.id   d8e4d5a3913d31351219c145ced79520
#
_cell.length_a   1.000
_cell.length_b   1.000
_cell.length_c   1.000
_cell.angle_alpha   90.00
_cell.angle_beta   90.00
_cell.angle_gamma   90.00
#
_symmetry.space_group_name_H-M   'P 1'
#
loop_
_entity.id
_entity.type
_entity.pdbx_description
1 polymer ?
#
loop_
_entity_poly.entity_id
_entity_poly.type
_entity_poly.pdbx_seq_one_letter_code
_entity_poly.pdbx_strand_id
1 'polypeptide(L)'
;MTDYLDTPISWGSEIINGFVPSQYKDQTKFLHPPEFSKTPMFEGTVKEALLRKLSNPLGYDLSFDKLVEQKYQKGKPIVFVVDDYTRPNNHTKVILPIMIEKVLSLNVLKEDIRILIATGTHRLPKESEFTKILGEQISEEYRSQIVSHDCDIEGVYVGESDAGTPMEFDKLAFEASILVPITDSELHYFAGVAGTIKEICPGIATRNTVRQNHPKMFDRKLGFHPGCKLGGTEENPVITDIKNMVNILKSKVTIFGIDTIVTEGKIVYISTGDLVELHDEAKQHIVKMRTLRLPKAAGIVVSGMQSWGINLYQAGKGIHAAWNAVKHDGKGEILAVAPLPDGIGNANYEQVMKETGDMPLQEALEYILDNYCTTETFKIGNQKPVDTMRIVKMIGEGNLKMISDWDAEQLRKYYRVDPIKNPEESPVDTLRRAISKYMSKNPDELIYIMDDPGLYVIIE
;
A
#
# COMPACT_ATOMS: atom_id res chain seq x y z
N MET A 1 9.33 -42.76 0.25
CA MET A 1 8.42 -41.63 0.11
C MET A 1 9.27 -40.38 0.26
N THR A 2 9.15 -39.43 -0.65
CA THR A 2 9.84 -38.14 -0.50
C THR A 2 9.21 -37.42 0.68
N ASP A 3 10.03 -37.06 1.67
CA ASP A 3 9.61 -36.24 2.81
C ASP A 3 9.64 -34.75 2.42
N TYR A 4 8.78 -33.93 3.04
CA TYR A 4 8.62 -32.52 2.70
C TYR A 4 8.78 -31.65 3.97
N LEU A 5 9.32 -30.46 3.79
CA LEU A 5 9.47 -29.47 4.84
C LEU A 5 8.09 -28.88 5.23
N ASP A 6 7.99 -28.48 6.49
CA ASP A 6 6.87 -27.67 6.97
C ASP A 6 7.04 -26.22 6.43
N THR A 7 6.25 -25.88 5.41
CA THR A 7 6.36 -24.63 4.65
C THR A 7 4.96 -24.07 4.34
N PRO A 8 4.20 -23.65 5.37
CA PRO A 8 2.84 -23.18 5.19
C PRO A 8 2.82 -21.85 4.43
N ILE A 9 1.97 -21.75 3.40
CA ILE A 9 1.64 -20.49 2.70
C ILE A 9 0.16 -20.42 2.39
N SER A 10 -0.33 -19.22 2.15
CA SER A 10 -1.74 -18.97 1.82
C SER A 10 -2.08 -19.36 0.38
N TRP A 11 -3.26 -19.95 0.22
CA TRP A 11 -3.99 -20.15 -1.03
C TRP A 11 -5.40 -19.56 -0.86
N GLY A 12 -5.54 -18.25 -1.10
CA GLY A 12 -6.75 -17.53 -0.72
C GLY A 12 -6.96 -17.52 0.79
N SER A 13 -8.07 -18.11 1.26
CA SER A 13 -8.38 -18.27 2.69
C SER A 13 -7.82 -19.57 3.29
N GLU A 14 -7.29 -20.47 2.47
CA GLU A 14 -6.73 -21.76 2.91
C GLU A 14 -5.22 -21.66 3.11
N ILE A 15 -4.66 -22.58 3.89
CA ILE A 15 -3.22 -22.75 4.04
C ILE A 15 -2.82 -24.05 3.36
N ILE A 16 -1.89 -23.98 2.43
CA ILE A 16 -1.24 -25.13 1.80
C ILE A 16 0.16 -25.32 2.38
N ASN A 17 0.65 -26.55 2.42
CA ASN A 17 1.89 -26.90 3.09
C ASN A 17 2.59 -28.12 2.46
N GLY A 18 3.86 -28.37 2.81
CA GLY A 18 4.57 -29.59 2.43
C GLY A 18 4.91 -29.65 0.94
N PHE A 19 5.38 -28.55 0.36
CA PHE A 19 5.71 -28.49 -1.08
C PHE A 19 7.22 -28.45 -1.36
N VAL A 20 8.09 -28.22 -0.38
CA VAL A 20 9.55 -28.27 -0.56
C VAL A 20 10.10 -29.62 -0.12
N PRO A 21 10.77 -30.39 -1.01
CA PRO A 21 11.40 -31.65 -0.63
C PRO A 21 12.46 -31.45 0.48
N SER A 22 12.47 -32.32 1.50
CA SER A 22 13.33 -32.21 2.68
C SER A 22 14.84 -32.21 2.36
N GLN A 23 15.23 -32.75 1.22
CA GLN A 23 16.61 -32.71 0.74
C GLN A 23 17.14 -31.29 0.48
N TYR A 24 16.26 -30.30 0.32
CA TYR A 24 16.61 -28.87 0.11
C TYR A 24 16.52 -28.04 1.39
N LYS A 25 16.51 -28.69 2.56
CA LYS A 25 16.36 -28.01 3.87
C LYS A 25 17.39 -26.89 4.08
N ASP A 26 18.65 -27.16 3.76
CA ASP A 26 19.73 -26.21 4.01
C ASP A 26 19.74 -25.02 3.04
N GLN A 27 19.09 -25.15 1.87
CA GLN A 27 18.90 -24.09 0.90
C GLN A 27 17.61 -23.30 1.10
N THR A 28 16.71 -23.81 1.97
CA THR A 28 15.37 -23.22 2.14
C THR A 28 15.32 -22.28 3.34
N LYS A 29 14.78 -21.08 3.12
CA LYS A 29 14.52 -20.13 4.19
C LYS A 29 13.11 -19.56 4.08
N PHE A 30 12.36 -19.65 5.18
CA PHE A 30 11.09 -18.96 5.31
C PHE A 30 11.34 -17.53 5.79
N LEU A 31 10.79 -16.55 5.05
CA LEU A 31 10.98 -15.13 5.33
C LEU A 31 9.76 -14.58 6.08
N HIS A 32 10.00 -14.09 7.28
CA HIS A 32 8.98 -13.48 8.14
C HIS A 32 9.43 -12.08 8.55
N PRO A 33 8.49 -11.16 8.80
CA PRO A 33 8.81 -9.92 9.49
C PRO A 33 9.52 -10.21 10.83
N PRO A 34 10.40 -9.31 11.29
CA PRO A 34 11.00 -9.43 12.61
C PRO A 34 9.94 -9.59 13.72
N GLU A 35 10.14 -10.49 14.68
CA GLU A 35 9.16 -10.77 15.73
C GLU A 35 8.77 -9.52 16.56
N PHE A 36 9.70 -8.60 16.78
CA PHE A 36 9.40 -7.35 17.50
C PHE A 36 8.34 -6.48 16.77
N SER A 37 8.08 -6.72 15.49
CA SER A 37 7.06 -5.98 14.72
C SER A 37 5.63 -6.20 15.22
N LYS A 38 5.42 -7.24 16.03
CA LYS A 38 4.12 -7.55 16.63
C LYS A 38 3.95 -6.98 18.05
N THR A 39 5.01 -6.41 18.60
CA THR A 39 5.02 -5.88 19.96
C THR A 39 4.63 -4.41 19.95
N PRO A 40 3.64 -3.96 20.74
CA PRO A 40 3.32 -2.55 20.87
C PRO A 40 4.54 -1.72 21.32
N MET A 41 4.75 -0.60 20.65
CA MET A 41 5.82 0.36 20.93
C MET A 41 5.39 1.41 21.98
N PHE A 42 4.31 1.15 22.70
CA PHE A 42 3.77 2.02 23.75
C PHE A 42 3.33 1.17 24.95
N GLU A 43 3.27 1.79 26.11
CA GLU A 43 2.78 1.18 27.33
C GLU A 43 1.28 1.45 27.54
N GLY A 44 0.58 0.52 28.18
CA GLY A 44 -0.85 0.62 28.48
C GLY A 44 -1.75 0.35 27.29
N THR A 45 -2.95 0.90 27.34
CA THR A 45 -3.96 0.76 26.29
C THR A 45 -3.72 1.75 25.13
N VAL A 46 -4.32 1.46 23.98
CA VAL A 46 -4.30 2.38 22.82
C VAL A 46 -4.83 3.77 23.20
N LYS A 47 -5.92 3.84 23.99
CA LYS A 47 -6.49 5.12 24.45
C LYS A 47 -5.50 5.90 25.30
N GLU A 48 -4.84 5.26 26.25
CA GLU A 48 -3.83 5.93 27.10
C GLU A 48 -2.64 6.39 26.29
N ALA A 49 -2.14 5.57 25.36
CA ALA A 49 -1.04 5.93 24.49
C ALA A 49 -1.39 7.14 23.60
N LEU A 50 -2.57 7.11 22.96
CA LEU A 50 -3.05 8.23 22.16
C LEU A 50 -3.15 9.52 22.99
N LEU A 51 -3.77 9.48 24.17
CA LEU A 51 -3.91 10.66 25.01
C LEU A 51 -2.57 11.25 25.44
N ARG A 52 -1.57 10.39 25.72
CA ARG A 52 -0.19 10.87 26.00
C ARG A 52 0.42 11.57 24.79
N LYS A 53 0.24 11.02 23.59
CA LYS A 53 0.76 11.62 22.33
C LYS A 53 0.05 12.94 22.00
N LEU A 54 -1.26 13.04 22.23
CA LEU A 54 -2.01 14.31 22.08
C LEU A 54 -1.54 15.40 23.01
N SER A 55 -1.01 15.05 24.18
CA SER A 55 -0.46 16.00 25.14
C SER A 55 0.93 16.52 24.76
N ASN A 56 1.68 15.74 23.97
CA ASN A 56 3.04 16.09 23.51
C ASN A 56 3.23 15.66 22.05
N PRO A 57 2.57 16.33 21.10
CA PRO A 57 2.59 15.98 19.69
C PRO A 57 3.92 16.34 19.00
N LEU A 58 4.31 15.57 18.02
CA LEU A 58 5.51 15.79 17.21
C LEU A 58 5.35 17.05 16.35
N GLY A 59 6.37 17.90 16.30
CA GLY A 59 6.39 19.11 15.47
C GLY A 59 5.40 20.21 15.87
N TYR A 60 4.80 20.11 17.05
CA TYR A 60 3.91 21.13 17.60
C TYR A 60 4.37 21.59 18.99
N ASP A 61 4.35 22.90 19.24
CA ASP A 61 4.61 23.47 20.57
C ASP A 61 3.40 23.38 21.51
N LEU A 62 2.23 23.10 20.95
CA LEU A 62 0.95 23.06 21.66
C LEU A 62 0.43 21.62 21.72
N SER A 63 -0.12 21.23 22.87
CA SER A 63 -0.94 20.00 22.96
C SER A 63 -2.17 20.13 22.07
N PHE A 64 -2.78 18.99 21.70
CA PHE A 64 -4.02 18.97 20.94
C PHE A 64 -5.14 19.78 21.63
N ASP A 65 -5.26 19.70 22.95
CA ASP A 65 -6.26 20.44 23.72
C ASP A 65 -6.10 21.95 23.54
N LYS A 66 -4.87 22.44 23.64
CA LYS A 66 -4.55 23.84 23.41
C LYS A 66 -4.75 24.28 21.96
N LEU A 67 -4.46 23.39 21.02
CA LEU A 67 -4.73 23.64 19.61
C LEU A 67 -6.23 23.79 19.35
N VAL A 68 -7.08 22.90 19.91
CA VAL A 68 -8.55 23.00 19.81
C VAL A 68 -9.04 24.29 20.46
N GLU A 69 -8.58 24.61 21.68
CA GLU A 69 -8.94 25.83 22.38
C GLU A 69 -8.65 27.11 21.55
N GLN A 70 -7.53 27.13 20.82
CA GLN A 70 -7.11 28.30 20.03
C GLN A 70 -7.75 28.37 18.64
N LYS A 71 -8.04 27.23 18.01
CA LYS A 71 -8.39 27.15 16.59
C LYS A 71 -9.86 26.83 16.32
N TYR A 72 -10.52 26.07 17.23
CA TYR A 72 -11.92 25.75 17.05
C TYR A 72 -12.78 27.00 17.14
N GLN A 73 -13.67 27.13 16.17
CA GLN A 73 -14.67 28.18 16.08
C GLN A 73 -16.05 27.54 15.90
N LYS A 74 -16.99 27.87 16.79
CA LYS A 74 -18.37 27.37 16.68
C LYS A 74 -18.94 27.66 15.30
N GLY A 75 -19.53 26.63 14.69
CA GLY A 75 -20.06 26.67 13.33
C GLY A 75 -19.03 26.36 12.22
N LYS A 76 -17.74 26.17 12.58
CA LYS A 76 -16.72 25.65 11.68
C LYS A 76 -16.27 24.26 12.13
N PRO A 77 -16.32 23.24 11.29
CA PRO A 77 -16.14 21.87 11.73
C PRO A 77 -14.67 21.55 12.12
N ILE A 78 -14.53 20.59 13.04
CA ILE A 78 -13.35 19.74 13.09
C ILE A 78 -13.62 18.59 12.11
N VAL A 79 -12.73 18.40 11.15
CA VAL A 79 -12.86 17.41 10.09
C VAL A 79 -11.88 16.27 10.32
N PHE A 80 -12.37 15.09 10.65
CA PHE A 80 -11.58 13.87 10.69
C PHE A 80 -11.48 13.29 9.28
N VAL A 81 -10.26 13.14 8.77
CA VAL A 81 -10.01 12.48 7.48
C VAL A 81 -9.60 11.05 7.75
N VAL A 82 -10.27 10.10 7.10
CA VAL A 82 -10.07 8.66 7.33
C VAL A 82 -9.93 7.90 6.02
N ASP A 83 -9.25 6.77 6.07
CA ASP A 83 -9.09 5.84 4.94
C ASP A 83 -10.42 5.36 4.36
N ASP A 84 -10.41 4.96 3.09
CA ASP A 84 -11.57 4.45 2.37
C ASP A 84 -11.82 2.93 2.57
N TYR A 85 -12.78 2.39 1.83
CA TYR A 85 -13.21 0.98 1.87
C TYR A 85 -12.13 -0.01 1.39
N THR A 86 -11.08 0.45 0.71
CA THR A 86 -9.99 -0.39 0.21
C THR A 86 -9.02 -0.80 1.30
N ARG A 87 -9.12 -0.19 2.49
CA ARG A 87 -8.29 -0.49 3.66
C ARG A 87 -9.06 -1.33 4.70
N PRO A 88 -8.36 -2.08 5.56
CA PRO A 88 -8.98 -2.80 6.68
C PRO A 88 -9.64 -1.89 7.71
N ASN A 89 -9.15 -0.64 7.85
CA ASN A 89 -9.66 0.37 8.79
C ASN A 89 -9.67 -0.06 10.26
N ASN A 90 -8.75 -0.93 10.66
CA ASN A 90 -8.66 -1.37 12.06
C ASN A 90 -8.29 -0.22 12.99
N HIS A 91 -7.41 0.68 12.56
CA HIS A 91 -7.02 1.89 13.28
C HIS A 91 -8.18 2.89 13.36
N THR A 92 -8.87 3.17 12.26
CA THR A 92 -10.00 4.12 12.21
C THR A 92 -11.07 3.77 13.23
N LYS A 93 -11.49 2.49 13.28
CA LYS A 93 -12.52 2.00 14.21
C LYS A 93 -12.15 2.15 15.68
N VAL A 94 -10.86 2.23 16.00
CA VAL A 94 -10.38 2.38 17.37
C VAL A 94 -10.08 3.86 17.69
N ILE A 95 -9.40 4.57 16.81
CA ILE A 95 -8.91 5.93 17.05
C ILE A 95 -10.03 6.96 16.92
N LEU A 96 -10.87 6.87 15.87
CA LEU A 96 -11.90 7.86 15.60
C LEU A 96 -12.91 8.03 16.75
N PRO A 97 -13.48 6.98 17.38
CA PRO A 97 -14.35 7.14 18.54
C PRO A 97 -13.67 7.85 19.72
N ILE A 98 -12.40 7.52 19.99
CA ILE A 98 -11.63 8.16 21.08
C ILE A 98 -11.45 9.65 20.77
N MET A 99 -11.16 10.00 19.52
CA MET A 99 -10.98 11.39 19.11
C MET A 99 -12.27 12.19 19.13
N ILE A 100 -13.38 11.58 18.74
CA ILE A 100 -14.71 12.21 18.85
C ILE A 100 -15.03 12.47 20.32
N GLU A 101 -14.88 11.48 21.21
CA GLU A 101 -15.04 11.66 22.65
C GLU A 101 -14.15 12.81 23.18
N LYS A 102 -12.90 12.84 22.71
CA LYS A 102 -11.91 13.87 23.11
C LYS A 102 -12.36 15.27 22.72
N VAL A 103 -12.75 15.51 21.46
CA VAL A 103 -13.16 16.86 21.03
C VAL A 103 -14.47 17.32 21.69
N LEU A 104 -15.42 16.40 21.90
CA LEU A 104 -16.63 16.69 22.64
C LEU A 104 -16.33 17.12 24.10
N SER A 105 -15.35 16.48 24.75
CA SER A 105 -14.89 16.86 26.10
C SER A 105 -14.26 18.24 26.15
N LEU A 106 -13.83 18.78 25.01
CA LEU A 106 -13.27 20.14 24.84
C LEU A 106 -14.34 21.16 24.39
N ASN A 107 -15.62 20.85 24.56
CA ASN A 107 -16.78 21.66 24.20
C ASN A 107 -16.93 21.93 22.68
N VAL A 108 -16.38 21.08 21.83
CA VAL A 108 -16.72 21.07 20.40
C VAL A 108 -18.15 20.57 20.26
N LEU A 109 -18.97 21.24 19.46
CA LEU A 109 -20.35 20.81 19.26
C LEU A 109 -20.41 19.58 18.36
N LYS A 110 -21.34 18.66 18.63
CA LYS A 110 -21.51 17.46 17.81
C LYS A 110 -21.81 17.81 16.35
N GLU A 111 -22.61 18.84 16.12
CA GLU A 111 -22.94 19.36 14.79
C GLU A 111 -21.74 19.97 14.05
N ASP A 112 -20.65 20.29 14.73
CA ASP A 112 -19.41 20.82 14.15
C ASP A 112 -18.38 19.69 13.91
N ILE A 113 -18.74 18.44 13.98
CA ILE A 113 -17.88 17.30 13.61
C ILE A 113 -18.22 16.90 12.18
N ARG A 114 -17.20 16.64 11.36
CA ARG A 114 -17.34 16.01 10.04
C ARG A 114 -16.34 14.86 9.92
N ILE A 115 -16.74 13.83 9.17
CA ILE A 115 -15.88 12.69 8.84
C ILE A 115 -15.75 12.65 7.34
N LEU A 116 -14.56 12.93 6.83
CA LEU A 116 -14.24 12.94 5.40
C LEU A 116 -13.50 11.64 5.04
N ILE A 117 -14.13 10.80 4.23
CA ILE A 117 -13.50 9.57 3.73
C ILE A 117 -12.60 9.93 2.55
N ALA A 118 -11.30 9.71 2.70
CA ALA A 118 -10.26 10.03 1.72
C ALA A 118 -10.21 8.94 0.63
N THR A 119 -11.02 9.07 -0.39
CA THR A 119 -11.12 8.09 -1.49
C THR A 119 -9.98 8.19 -2.49
N GLY A 120 -9.23 9.28 -2.48
CA GLY A 120 -8.26 9.56 -3.54
C GLY A 120 -8.94 9.50 -4.91
N THR A 121 -8.41 8.66 -5.80
CA THR A 121 -9.01 8.44 -7.14
C THR A 121 -9.76 7.11 -7.25
N HIS A 122 -10.10 6.49 -6.13
CA HIS A 122 -10.97 5.32 -6.09
C HIS A 122 -12.43 5.73 -6.31
N ARG A 123 -13.33 4.75 -6.50
CA ARG A 123 -14.76 5.02 -6.52
C ARG A 123 -15.25 5.49 -5.14
N LEU A 124 -16.34 6.21 -5.14
CA LEU A 124 -17.00 6.54 -3.90
C LEU A 124 -17.49 5.25 -3.16
N PRO A 125 -17.35 5.20 -1.83
CA PRO A 125 -17.91 4.12 -1.04
C PRO A 125 -19.43 4.16 -1.08
N LYS A 126 -20.05 2.99 -1.07
CA LYS A 126 -21.51 2.87 -0.84
C LYS A 126 -21.80 3.12 0.63
N GLU A 127 -22.99 3.61 0.94
CA GLU A 127 -23.40 3.78 2.34
C GLU A 127 -23.32 2.48 3.16
N SER A 128 -23.60 1.32 2.54
CA SER A 128 -23.44 0.02 3.18
C SER A 128 -21.99 -0.34 3.55
N GLU A 129 -21.01 0.39 3.02
CA GLU A 129 -19.58 0.22 3.33
C GLU A 129 -19.11 1.09 4.50
N PHE A 130 -19.92 2.09 4.94
CA PHE A 130 -19.55 2.98 6.04
C PHE A 130 -19.30 2.22 7.35
N THR A 131 -20.09 1.20 7.65
CA THR A 131 -19.87 0.34 8.82
C THR A 131 -18.53 -0.40 8.75
N LYS A 132 -18.12 -0.84 7.56
CA LYS A 132 -16.80 -1.46 7.36
C LYS A 132 -15.66 -0.47 7.61
N ILE A 133 -15.84 0.80 7.23
CA ILE A 133 -14.82 1.86 7.36
C ILE A 133 -14.76 2.38 8.79
N LEU A 134 -15.89 2.76 9.37
CA LEU A 134 -16.00 3.56 10.60
C LEU A 134 -16.40 2.75 11.84
N GLY A 135 -16.89 1.52 11.66
CA GLY A 135 -17.57 0.74 12.68
C GLY A 135 -19.06 1.11 12.78
N GLU A 136 -19.86 0.24 13.39
CA GLU A 136 -21.32 0.36 13.47
C GLU A 136 -21.74 1.65 14.20
N GLN A 137 -21.23 1.86 15.41
CA GLN A 137 -21.59 3.00 16.24
C GLN A 137 -21.40 4.34 15.51
N ILE A 138 -20.21 4.60 14.95
CA ILE A 138 -19.91 5.88 14.29
C ILE A 138 -20.69 6.03 12.99
N SER A 139 -20.82 4.97 12.20
CA SER A 139 -21.56 5.00 10.93
C SER A 139 -23.05 5.30 11.10
N GLU A 140 -23.65 4.92 12.23
CA GLU A 140 -25.03 5.24 12.56
C GLU A 140 -25.18 6.62 13.22
N GLU A 141 -24.40 6.88 14.26
CA GLU A 141 -24.53 8.07 15.10
C GLU A 141 -24.14 9.37 14.38
N TYR A 142 -23.19 9.30 13.42
CA TYR A 142 -22.68 10.44 12.65
C TYR A 142 -23.02 10.38 11.16
N ARG A 143 -24.03 9.59 10.76
CA ARG A 143 -24.36 9.35 9.35
C ARG A 143 -24.52 10.63 8.52
N SER A 144 -25.16 11.65 9.05
CA SER A 144 -25.36 12.93 8.35
C SER A 144 -24.09 13.80 8.25
N GLN A 145 -23.04 13.45 8.97
CA GLN A 145 -21.76 14.15 9.03
C GLN A 145 -20.66 13.44 8.22
N ILE A 146 -20.96 12.25 7.66
CA ILE A 146 -20.04 11.51 6.81
C ILE A 146 -20.09 12.09 5.40
N VAL A 147 -18.93 12.45 4.89
CA VAL A 147 -18.72 12.94 3.53
C VAL A 147 -17.66 12.06 2.86
N SER A 148 -17.84 11.72 1.59
CA SER A 148 -16.82 11.03 0.81
C SER A 148 -16.19 12.01 -0.16
N HIS A 149 -14.87 12.08 -0.17
CA HIS A 149 -14.15 12.89 -1.16
C HIS A 149 -14.44 12.38 -2.57
N ASP A 150 -14.81 13.27 -3.47
CA ASP A 150 -14.96 12.98 -4.89
C ASP A 150 -13.91 13.78 -5.69
N CYS A 151 -12.90 13.08 -6.18
CA CYS A 151 -11.77 13.69 -6.88
C CYS A 151 -12.15 14.34 -8.22
N ASP A 152 -13.37 14.11 -8.73
CA ASP A 152 -13.89 14.67 -9.98
C ASP A 152 -14.72 15.95 -9.75
N ILE A 153 -15.00 16.30 -8.50
CA ILE A 153 -15.62 17.57 -8.14
C ILE A 153 -14.54 18.65 -8.02
N GLU A 154 -14.86 19.86 -8.46
CA GLU A 154 -14.00 21.03 -8.34
C GLU A 154 -13.54 21.26 -6.90
N GLY A 155 -12.23 21.24 -6.68
CA GLY A 155 -11.57 21.53 -5.41
C GLY A 155 -11.27 23.02 -5.22
N VAL A 156 -10.65 23.33 -4.08
CA VAL A 156 -10.05 24.65 -3.83
C VAL A 156 -8.63 24.64 -4.35
N TYR A 157 -8.36 25.48 -5.34
CA TYR A 157 -7.00 25.68 -5.85
C TYR A 157 -6.18 26.58 -4.91
N VAL A 158 -5.00 26.13 -4.53
CA VAL A 158 -4.10 26.82 -3.59
C VAL A 158 -2.75 27.24 -4.17
N GLY A 159 -2.54 27.02 -5.46
CA GLY A 159 -1.28 27.31 -6.15
C GLY A 159 -0.65 26.07 -6.74
N GLU A 160 0.66 26.13 -6.98
CA GLU A 160 1.46 25.00 -7.48
C GLU A 160 2.52 24.63 -6.46
N SER A 161 2.90 23.36 -6.43
CA SER A 161 4.07 22.90 -5.69
C SER A 161 5.37 23.36 -6.37
N ASP A 162 6.50 23.24 -5.68
CA ASP A 162 7.82 23.56 -6.26
C ASP A 162 8.14 22.71 -7.50
N ALA A 163 7.51 21.55 -7.63
CA ALA A 163 7.62 20.66 -8.78
C ALA A 163 6.58 20.94 -9.88
N GLY A 164 5.83 22.05 -9.80
CA GLY A 164 4.84 22.48 -10.75
C GLY A 164 3.53 21.69 -10.72
N THR A 165 3.24 20.97 -9.64
CA THR A 165 1.95 20.25 -9.50
C THR A 165 0.87 21.22 -9.05
N PRO A 166 -0.25 21.39 -9.80
CA PRO A 166 -1.38 22.19 -9.36
C PRO A 166 -2.02 21.55 -8.13
N MET A 167 -2.20 22.35 -7.09
CA MET A 167 -2.71 21.91 -5.80
C MET A 167 -4.18 22.25 -5.65
N GLU A 168 -5.04 21.26 -5.82
CA GLU A 168 -6.48 21.36 -5.67
C GLU A 168 -6.97 20.31 -4.68
N PHE A 169 -7.63 20.73 -3.60
CA PHE A 169 -8.09 19.84 -2.53
C PHE A 169 -9.56 20.03 -2.22
N ASP A 170 -10.14 19.05 -1.52
CA ASP A 170 -11.52 19.04 -1.10
C ASP A 170 -11.90 20.32 -0.33
N LYS A 171 -13.06 20.90 -0.67
CA LYS A 171 -13.55 22.15 -0.06
C LYS A 171 -13.72 22.05 1.45
N LEU A 172 -14.12 20.89 1.94
CA LEU A 172 -14.32 20.66 3.38
C LEU A 172 -13.02 20.86 4.21
N ALA A 173 -11.86 20.61 3.60
CA ALA A 173 -10.57 20.87 4.24
C ALA A 173 -10.37 22.36 4.58
N PHE A 174 -10.91 23.27 3.76
CA PHE A 174 -10.79 24.73 3.97
C PHE A 174 -11.90 25.32 4.83
N GLU A 175 -13.00 24.59 4.99
CA GLU A 175 -14.08 24.96 5.92
C GLU A 175 -13.73 24.58 7.36
N ALA A 176 -12.76 23.66 7.54
CA ALA A 176 -12.39 23.13 8.83
C ALA A 176 -11.70 24.18 9.74
N SER A 177 -12.07 24.18 11.01
CA SER A 177 -11.27 24.80 12.08
C SER A 177 -9.94 24.05 12.24
N ILE A 178 -10.00 22.72 12.23
CA ILE A 178 -8.87 21.80 12.29
C ILE A 178 -9.17 20.60 11.40
N LEU A 179 -8.24 20.26 10.52
CA LEU A 179 -8.24 19.03 9.74
C LEU A 179 -7.42 17.97 10.49
N VAL A 180 -8.02 16.81 10.75
CA VAL A 180 -7.42 15.75 11.57
C VAL A 180 -7.36 14.44 10.76
N PRO A 181 -6.31 14.21 9.96
CA PRO A 181 -6.07 12.93 9.33
C PRO A 181 -5.75 11.84 10.37
N ILE A 182 -6.45 10.69 10.27
CA ILE A 182 -6.23 9.48 11.06
C ILE A 182 -5.79 8.38 10.12
N THR A 183 -4.56 7.93 10.24
CA THR A 183 -3.87 7.14 9.21
C THR A 183 -3.25 5.87 9.74
N ASP A 184 -2.96 4.93 8.82
CA ASP A 184 -2.18 3.72 9.07
C ASP A 184 -1.00 3.67 8.10
N SER A 185 0.21 3.75 8.66
CA SER A 185 1.43 3.70 7.86
C SER A 185 1.81 2.27 7.51
N GLU A 186 1.99 2.01 6.21
CA GLU A 186 2.41 0.73 5.65
C GLU A 186 3.48 0.91 4.56
N LEU A 187 4.25 -0.13 4.26
CA LEU A 187 5.17 -0.10 3.11
C LEU A 187 4.40 -0.02 1.80
N HIS A 188 4.91 0.81 0.88
CA HIS A 188 4.27 1.01 -0.41
C HIS A 188 5.29 0.91 -1.55
N TYR A 189 4.97 0.13 -2.60
CA TYR A 189 5.92 -0.30 -3.63
C TYR A 189 6.52 0.82 -4.49
N PHE A 190 5.86 1.98 -4.63
CA PHE A 190 6.45 3.15 -5.31
C PHE A 190 6.54 4.40 -4.41
N ALA A 191 5.63 4.58 -3.48
CA ALA A 191 5.67 5.74 -2.57
C ALA A 191 6.66 5.54 -1.40
N GLY A 192 7.17 4.32 -1.23
CA GLY A 192 8.01 3.96 -0.10
C GLY A 192 7.19 3.60 1.12
N VAL A 193 6.46 4.57 1.66
CA VAL A 193 5.51 4.43 2.77
C VAL A 193 4.19 5.11 2.42
N ALA A 194 3.08 4.48 2.75
CA ALA A 194 1.72 5.04 2.69
C ALA A 194 1.34 5.60 4.07
N GLY A 195 0.14 6.15 4.20
CA GLY A 195 -0.35 6.83 5.40
C GLY A 195 0.04 8.31 5.44
N THR A 196 -0.23 8.98 6.54
CA THR A 196 0.13 10.38 6.85
C THR A 196 -0.15 11.37 5.72
N ILE A 197 0.89 11.88 5.06
CA ILE A 197 0.80 12.86 3.97
C ILE A 197 -0.05 12.40 2.78
N LYS A 198 -0.22 11.08 2.62
CA LYS A 198 -1.02 10.53 1.51
C LYS A 198 -2.52 10.70 1.72
N GLU A 199 -2.98 10.97 2.92
CA GLU A 199 -4.36 11.39 3.15
C GLU A 199 -4.66 12.78 2.57
N ILE A 200 -3.62 13.59 2.35
CA ILE A 200 -3.75 14.85 1.63
C ILE A 200 -3.66 14.63 0.12
N CYS A 201 -2.60 13.96 -0.36
CA CYS A 201 -2.47 13.61 -1.77
C CYS A 201 -1.98 12.15 -1.91
N PRO A 202 -2.79 11.24 -2.45
CA PRO A 202 -4.02 11.46 -3.24
C PRO A 202 -5.31 11.65 -2.42
N GLY A 203 -5.35 11.39 -1.11
CA GLY A 203 -6.53 11.15 -0.28
C GLY A 203 -7.69 12.11 -0.49
N ILE A 204 -7.44 13.42 -0.37
CA ILE A 204 -8.45 14.49 -0.54
C ILE A 204 -8.09 15.46 -1.70
N ALA A 205 -7.16 15.06 -2.58
CA ALA A 205 -6.77 15.85 -3.75
C ALA A 205 -7.63 15.53 -4.97
N THR A 206 -7.87 16.53 -5.83
CA THR A 206 -8.56 16.30 -7.10
C THR A 206 -7.79 15.36 -8.02
N ARG A 207 -8.50 14.73 -8.96
CA ARG A 207 -7.88 13.88 -9.99
C ARG A 207 -6.79 14.61 -10.77
N ASN A 208 -6.94 15.90 -11.01
CA ASN A 208 -5.94 16.70 -11.68
C ASN A 208 -4.63 16.75 -10.89
N THR A 209 -4.68 17.09 -9.62
CA THR A 209 -3.50 17.09 -8.72
C THR A 209 -2.80 15.73 -8.68
N VAL A 210 -3.57 14.64 -8.50
CA VAL A 210 -3.02 13.29 -8.49
C VAL A 210 -2.37 12.94 -9.82
N ARG A 211 -3.00 13.29 -10.94
CA ARG A 211 -2.50 13.00 -12.27
C ARG A 211 -1.21 13.77 -12.61
N GLN A 212 -0.99 14.94 -12.01
CA GLN A 212 0.25 15.70 -12.18
C GLN A 212 1.37 15.24 -11.21
N ASN A 213 1.02 14.68 -10.06
CA ASN A 213 1.99 14.18 -9.08
C ASN A 213 2.50 12.77 -9.40
N HIS A 214 1.60 11.80 -9.56
CA HIS A 214 1.94 10.37 -9.63
C HIS A 214 2.86 9.98 -10.81
N PRO A 215 2.74 10.55 -12.03
CA PRO A 215 3.67 10.23 -13.13
C PRO A 215 5.14 10.53 -12.83
N LYS A 216 5.45 11.31 -11.81
CA LYS A 216 6.82 11.55 -11.34
C LYS A 216 7.52 10.25 -10.88
N MET A 217 6.74 9.16 -10.65
CA MET A 217 7.32 7.85 -10.34
C MET A 217 8.00 7.19 -11.52
N PHE A 218 7.72 7.59 -12.76
CA PHE A 218 8.19 6.87 -13.94
C PHE A 218 9.58 7.34 -14.38
N ASP A 219 10.35 6.37 -14.88
CA ASP A 219 11.65 6.55 -15.54
C ASP A 219 11.67 5.78 -16.86
N ARG A 220 12.07 6.43 -17.95
CA ARG A 220 12.01 5.82 -19.29
C ARG A 220 12.92 4.60 -19.44
N LYS A 221 14.04 4.54 -18.72
CA LYS A 221 15.00 3.45 -18.82
C LYS A 221 14.68 2.30 -17.86
N LEU A 222 14.28 2.64 -16.65
CA LEU A 222 14.11 1.69 -15.55
C LEU A 222 12.64 1.33 -15.28
N GLY A 223 11.69 2.00 -15.94
CA GLY A 223 10.26 1.92 -15.65
C GLY A 223 9.86 2.82 -14.48
N PHE A 224 10.47 2.62 -13.31
CA PHE A 224 10.28 3.48 -12.14
C PHE A 224 11.56 4.22 -11.77
N HIS A 225 11.40 5.45 -11.28
CA HIS A 225 12.49 6.22 -10.67
C HIS A 225 13.14 5.41 -9.53
N PRO A 226 14.48 5.39 -9.40
CA PRO A 226 15.19 4.58 -8.39
C PRO A 226 14.74 4.83 -6.95
N GLY A 227 14.31 6.05 -6.61
CA GLY A 227 13.72 6.40 -5.32
C GLY A 227 12.33 5.84 -5.09
N CYS A 228 11.61 5.45 -6.15
CA CYS A 228 10.24 4.93 -6.08
C CYS A 228 10.26 3.41 -5.88
N LYS A 229 10.45 2.97 -4.63
CA LYS A 229 10.53 1.57 -4.20
C LYS A 229 9.98 1.40 -2.78
N LEU A 230 9.80 0.16 -2.33
CA LEU A 230 9.43 -0.15 -0.96
C LEU A 230 10.39 0.51 0.04
N GLY A 231 9.86 1.04 1.14
CA GLY A 231 10.63 1.79 2.12
C GLY A 231 11.12 3.16 1.65
N GLY A 232 11.14 3.38 0.34
CA GLY A 232 11.50 4.63 -0.33
C GLY A 232 12.87 5.19 0.05
N THR A 233 13.35 6.13 -0.75
CA THR A 233 14.50 6.97 -0.42
C THR A 233 14.04 8.42 -0.31
N GLU A 234 14.90 9.30 0.21
CA GLU A 234 14.66 10.75 0.22
C GLU A 234 14.56 11.33 -1.20
N GLU A 235 15.06 10.61 -2.20
CA GLU A 235 14.99 10.97 -3.62
C GLU A 235 13.68 10.56 -4.31
N ASN A 236 12.66 10.09 -3.58
CA ASN A 236 11.37 9.74 -4.17
C ASN A 236 10.62 10.99 -4.63
N PRO A 237 10.52 11.26 -5.95
CA PRO A 237 9.97 12.54 -6.43
C PRO A 237 8.48 12.70 -6.17
N VAL A 238 7.73 11.59 -6.08
CA VAL A 238 6.30 11.62 -5.75
C VAL A 238 6.10 12.10 -4.31
N ILE A 239 6.84 11.51 -3.37
CA ILE A 239 6.72 11.84 -1.94
C ILE A 239 7.30 13.22 -1.63
N THR A 240 8.41 13.60 -2.26
CA THR A 240 9.00 14.93 -2.10
C THR A 240 8.01 16.02 -2.52
N ASP A 241 7.32 15.82 -3.63
CA ASP A 241 6.29 16.73 -4.12
C ASP A 241 5.07 16.77 -3.16
N ILE A 242 4.60 15.62 -2.65
CA ILE A 242 3.51 15.58 -1.66
C ILE A 242 3.90 16.29 -0.36
N LYS A 243 5.11 16.10 0.15
CA LYS A 243 5.60 16.83 1.35
C LYS A 243 5.58 18.34 1.14
N ASN A 244 6.02 18.78 -0.03
CA ASN A 244 5.97 20.20 -0.39
C ASN A 244 4.53 20.71 -0.44
N MET A 245 3.61 19.98 -1.09
CA MET A 245 2.17 20.31 -1.11
C MET A 245 1.58 20.44 0.30
N VAL A 246 1.88 19.49 1.19
CA VAL A 246 1.41 19.51 2.58
C VAL A 246 1.97 20.73 3.33
N ASN A 247 3.25 21.08 3.14
CA ASN A 247 3.85 22.25 3.77
C ASN A 247 3.19 23.56 3.30
N ILE A 248 2.85 23.66 2.03
CA ILE A 248 2.12 24.83 1.50
C ILE A 248 0.70 24.84 2.07
N LEU A 249 0.00 23.71 2.09
CA LEU A 249 -1.38 23.61 2.61
C LEU A 249 -1.46 24.00 4.10
N LYS A 250 -0.47 23.62 4.92
CA LYS A 250 -0.40 24.01 6.34
C LYS A 250 -0.38 25.54 6.57
N SER A 251 0.01 26.32 5.58
CA SER A 251 -0.08 27.79 5.66
C SER A 251 -1.52 28.32 5.52
N LYS A 252 -2.45 27.50 5.08
CA LYS A 252 -3.84 27.83 4.77
C LYS A 252 -4.83 27.16 5.72
N VAL A 253 -4.52 25.93 6.14
CA VAL A 253 -5.38 25.06 6.94
C VAL A 253 -4.61 24.57 8.16
N THR A 254 -5.23 24.58 9.34
CA THR A 254 -4.65 23.93 10.52
C THR A 254 -4.80 22.41 10.37
N ILE A 255 -3.69 21.68 10.28
CA ILE A 255 -3.67 20.23 10.09
C ILE A 255 -2.98 19.58 11.29
N PHE A 256 -3.63 18.64 11.93
CA PHE A 256 -3.08 17.86 13.05
C PHE A 256 -3.24 16.37 12.78
N GLY A 257 -2.15 15.67 12.51
CA GLY A 257 -2.16 14.26 12.14
C GLY A 257 -2.21 13.31 13.33
N ILE A 258 -2.79 12.13 13.10
CA ILE A 258 -2.68 10.95 13.96
C ILE A 258 -2.25 9.80 13.06
N ASP A 259 -1.11 9.20 13.37
CA ASP A 259 -0.58 8.08 12.60
C ASP A 259 -0.43 6.83 13.47
N THR A 260 -0.71 5.70 12.86
CA THR A 260 -0.59 4.38 13.48
C THR A 260 0.22 3.43 12.60
N ILE A 261 0.70 2.34 13.17
CA ILE A 261 1.11 1.15 12.43
C ILE A 261 0.32 -0.02 13.00
N VAL A 262 -0.33 -0.76 12.10
CA VAL A 262 -1.13 -1.94 12.42
C VAL A 262 -0.40 -3.21 11.99
N THR A 263 -0.26 -4.16 12.90
CA THR A 263 0.28 -5.50 12.60
C THR A 263 -0.71 -6.55 13.11
N GLU A 264 -1.08 -7.49 12.24
CA GLU A 264 -2.04 -8.57 12.55
C GLU A 264 -3.36 -8.02 13.15
N GLY A 265 -3.85 -6.89 12.61
CA GLY A 265 -5.08 -6.24 13.05
C GLY A 265 -4.99 -5.46 14.36
N LYS A 266 -3.81 -5.35 14.97
CA LYS A 266 -3.57 -4.62 16.23
C LYS A 266 -2.71 -3.39 15.99
N ILE A 267 -3.05 -2.28 16.61
CA ILE A 267 -2.23 -1.07 16.62
C ILE A 267 -0.99 -1.34 17.48
N VAL A 268 0.20 -1.22 16.89
CA VAL A 268 1.48 -1.42 17.57
C VAL A 268 2.30 -0.14 17.71
N TYR A 269 1.94 0.91 17.00
CA TYR A 269 2.56 2.23 17.06
C TYR A 269 1.50 3.31 16.95
N ILE A 270 1.69 4.43 17.65
CA ILE A 270 0.85 5.63 17.61
C ILE A 270 1.76 6.85 17.72
N SER A 271 1.55 7.82 16.85
CA SER A 271 2.12 9.16 16.97
C SER A 271 1.11 10.22 16.55
N THR A 272 1.31 11.47 16.99
CA THR A 272 0.40 12.58 16.66
C THR A 272 1.20 13.85 16.40
N GLY A 273 0.68 14.75 15.56
CA GLY A 273 1.33 16.04 15.31
C GLY A 273 1.39 16.47 13.85
N ASP A 274 2.53 17.01 13.44
CA ASP A 274 2.79 17.47 12.07
C ASP A 274 2.86 16.31 11.08
N LEU A 275 2.09 16.37 10.00
CA LEU A 275 1.98 15.25 9.05
C LEU A 275 3.31 14.88 8.36
N VAL A 276 4.17 15.84 8.08
CA VAL A 276 5.45 15.57 7.41
C VAL A 276 6.42 14.90 8.38
N GLU A 277 6.47 15.38 9.62
CA GLU A 277 7.30 14.78 10.67
C GLU A 277 6.78 13.39 11.06
N LEU A 278 5.46 13.21 11.14
CA LEU A 278 4.83 11.91 11.36
C LEU A 278 5.20 10.92 10.27
N HIS A 279 5.18 11.36 8.99
CA HIS A 279 5.58 10.51 7.88
C HIS A 279 7.04 10.05 8.00
N ASP A 280 7.93 10.94 8.40
CA ASP A 280 9.35 10.62 8.55
C ASP A 280 9.63 9.71 9.75
N GLU A 281 8.93 9.93 10.88
CA GLU A 281 8.98 9.05 12.05
C GLU A 281 8.43 7.66 11.72
N ALA A 282 7.21 7.59 11.16
CA ALA A 282 6.57 6.32 10.79
C ALA A 282 7.40 5.52 9.79
N LYS A 283 8.01 6.19 8.80
CA LYS A 283 8.92 5.55 7.84
C LYS A 283 10.07 4.82 8.53
N GLN A 284 10.69 5.44 9.55
CA GLN A 284 11.79 4.79 10.28
C GLN A 284 11.31 3.52 11.01
N HIS A 285 10.12 3.57 11.61
CA HIS A 285 9.55 2.44 12.31
C HIS A 285 9.11 1.32 11.37
N ILE A 286 8.30 1.65 10.35
CA ILE A 286 7.74 0.64 9.44
C ILE A 286 8.83 -0.05 8.59
N VAL A 287 9.84 0.70 8.14
CA VAL A 287 10.99 0.11 7.44
C VAL A 287 11.73 -0.87 8.35
N LYS A 288 11.99 -0.50 9.61
CA LYS A 288 12.63 -1.40 10.58
C LYS A 288 11.78 -2.64 10.86
N MET A 289 10.46 -2.48 10.98
CA MET A 289 9.51 -3.56 11.31
C MET A 289 9.26 -4.52 10.15
N ARG A 290 9.42 -4.06 8.91
CA ARG A 290 9.00 -4.81 7.72
C ARG A 290 10.16 -5.15 6.77
N THR A 291 11.42 -4.86 7.14
CA THR A 291 12.59 -5.11 6.29
C THR A 291 13.42 -6.26 6.82
N LEU A 292 13.74 -7.20 5.94
CA LEU A 292 14.76 -8.22 6.16
C LEU A 292 16.01 -7.90 5.32
N ARG A 293 17.19 -8.04 5.95
CA ARG A 293 18.49 -7.97 5.27
C ARG A 293 19.04 -9.36 5.09
N LEU A 294 19.35 -9.72 3.86
CA LEU A 294 19.82 -11.06 3.51
C LEU A 294 21.12 -10.97 2.70
N PRO A 295 22.08 -11.88 2.94
CA PRO A 295 23.39 -11.82 2.29
C PRO A 295 23.34 -12.22 0.81
N LYS A 296 22.28 -12.87 0.35
CA LYS A 296 22.16 -13.35 -1.04
C LYS A 296 20.70 -13.36 -1.47
N ALA A 297 20.46 -13.03 -2.73
CA ALA A 297 19.17 -13.26 -3.39
C ALA A 297 18.98 -14.76 -3.67
N ALA A 298 17.74 -15.22 -3.66
CA ALA A 298 17.40 -16.60 -3.99
C ALA A 298 17.33 -16.82 -5.50
N GLY A 299 17.61 -18.05 -5.91
CA GLY A 299 17.34 -18.49 -7.28
C GLY A 299 15.84 -18.66 -7.54
N ILE A 300 15.09 -19.06 -6.52
CA ILE A 300 13.63 -19.22 -6.60
C ILE A 300 12.96 -18.64 -5.35
N VAL A 301 11.88 -17.86 -5.55
CA VAL A 301 11.05 -17.32 -4.47
C VAL A 301 9.62 -17.81 -4.64
N VAL A 302 9.10 -18.51 -3.62
CA VAL A 302 7.68 -18.87 -3.52
C VAL A 302 6.98 -17.79 -2.72
N SER A 303 6.00 -17.12 -3.32
CA SER A 303 5.28 -16.02 -2.67
C SER A 303 3.79 -16.31 -2.56
N GLY A 304 3.32 -16.53 -1.33
CA GLY A 304 1.91 -16.52 -0.98
C GLY A 304 1.39 -15.08 -0.95
N MET A 305 0.12 -14.90 -1.30
CA MET A 305 -0.46 -13.55 -1.48
C MET A 305 -1.48 -13.19 -0.40
N GLN A 306 -1.77 -14.08 0.53
CA GLN A 306 -2.82 -13.88 1.55
C GLN A 306 -4.12 -13.34 0.91
N SER A 307 -4.77 -12.37 1.54
CA SER A 307 -5.98 -11.73 1.01
C SER A 307 -5.76 -10.98 -0.32
N TRP A 308 -4.51 -10.66 -0.70
CA TRP A 308 -4.20 -10.00 -1.97
C TRP A 308 -4.21 -10.94 -3.16
N GLY A 309 -4.27 -12.27 -2.92
CA GLY A 309 -4.49 -13.27 -3.96
C GLY A 309 -5.90 -13.27 -4.57
N ILE A 310 -6.76 -12.32 -4.20
CA ILE A 310 -8.13 -12.19 -4.70
C ILE A 310 -8.18 -11.84 -6.20
N ASN A 311 -7.25 -11.03 -6.69
CA ASN A 311 -7.11 -10.69 -8.11
C ASN A 311 -5.66 -10.34 -8.48
N LEU A 312 -5.35 -10.33 -9.78
CA LEU A 312 -3.98 -10.12 -10.26
C LEU A 312 -3.43 -8.73 -9.93
N TYR A 313 -4.27 -7.70 -9.97
CA TYR A 313 -3.87 -6.33 -9.63
C TYR A 313 -3.35 -6.21 -8.20
N GLN A 314 -4.02 -6.86 -7.24
CA GLN A 314 -3.58 -6.88 -5.84
C GLN A 314 -2.40 -7.85 -5.64
N ALA A 315 -2.43 -9.04 -6.25
CA ALA A 315 -1.32 -10.01 -6.20
C ALA A 315 0.01 -9.41 -6.71
N GLY A 316 -0.05 -8.44 -7.61
CA GLY A 316 1.12 -7.68 -8.05
C GLY A 316 1.92 -7.02 -6.93
N LYS A 317 1.37 -6.83 -5.74
CA LYS A 317 2.11 -6.34 -4.57
C LYS A 317 3.04 -7.42 -4.00
N GLY A 318 2.54 -8.67 -3.87
CA GLY A 318 3.36 -9.80 -3.42
C GLY A 318 4.39 -10.22 -4.48
N ILE A 319 4.07 -10.10 -5.77
CA ILE A 319 5.05 -10.30 -6.85
C ILE A 319 6.19 -9.28 -6.71
N HIS A 320 5.88 -8.00 -6.45
CA HIS A 320 6.88 -6.97 -6.21
C HIS A 320 7.73 -7.24 -4.95
N ALA A 321 7.12 -7.73 -3.87
CA ALA A 321 7.86 -8.13 -2.67
C ALA A 321 8.82 -9.29 -2.97
N ALA A 322 8.36 -10.32 -3.68
CA ALA A 322 9.20 -11.45 -4.11
C ALA A 322 10.35 -11.03 -5.03
N TRP A 323 10.09 -10.05 -5.91
CA TRP A 323 11.13 -9.49 -6.79
C TRP A 323 12.31 -8.91 -6.02
N ASN A 324 12.12 -8.31 -4.85
CA ASN A 324 13.22 -7.82 -4.03
C ASN A 324 14.09 -8.95 -3.41
N ALA A 325 13.62 -10.19 -3.42
CA ALA A 325 14.29 -11.33 -2.80
C ALA A 325 14.92 -12.29 -3.83
N VAL A 326 14.54 -12.19 -5.11
CA VAL A 326 14.98 -13.08 -6.19
C VAL A 326 16.20 -12.49 -6.92
N LYS A 327 16.98 -13.33 -7.57
CA LYS A 327 18.10 -12.91 -8.45
C LYS A 327 17.60 -12.15 -9.67
N HIS A 328 18.31 -11.08 -10.03
CA HIS A 328 18.04 -10.23 -11.20
C HIS A 328 19.06 -10.50 -12.33
N ASP A 329 19.35 -11.77 -12.60
CA ASP A 329 20.35 -12.22 -13.58
C ASP A 329 19.71 -12.91 -14.80
N GLY A 330 18.40 -12.79 -14.96
CA GLY A 330 17.63 -13.45 -16.01
C GLY A 330 17.38 -14.95 -15.76
N LYS A 331 17.73 -15.48 -14.58
CA LYS A 331 17.55 -16.89 -14.18
C LYS A 331 16.76 -17.07 -12.89
N GLY A 332 16.58 -16.01 -12.11
CA GLY A 332 15.75 -16.04 -10.91
C GLY A 332 14.29 -16.29 -11.26
N GLU A 333 13.62 -17.18 -10.54
CA GLU A 333 12.19 -17.49 -10.73
C GLU A 333 11.33 -17.02 -9.55
N ILE A 334 10.17 -16.43 -9.85
CA ILE A 334 9.12 -16.13 -8.87
C ILE A 334 7.97 -17.09 -9.10
N LEU A 335 7.60 -17.86 -8.06
CA LEU A 335 6.38 -18.68 -8.02
C LEU A 335 5.32 -17.92 -7.22
N ALA A 336 4.49 -17.16 -7.90
CA ALA A 336 3.37 -16.41 -7.31
C ALA A 336 2.19 -17.36 -7.07
N VAL A 337 1.71 -17.42 -5.81
CA VAL A 337 0.65 -18.36 -5.39
C VAL A 337 -0.60 -17.58 -5.06
N ALA A 338 -1.57 -17.58 -6.00
CA ALA A 338 -2.79 -16.79 -5.89
C ALA A 338 -3.95 -17.41 -6.69
N PRO A 339 -5.08 -17.74 -6.07
CA PRO A 339 -6.22 -18.36 -6.76
C PRO A 339 -6.91 -17.43 -7.77
N LEU A 340 -6.90 -16.11 -7.55
CA LEU A 340 -7.47 -15.05 -8.40
C LEU A 340 -8.99 -15.20 -8.67
N PRO A 341 -9.85 -15.41 -7.67
CA PRO A 341 -11.29 -15.59 -7.89
C PRO A 341 -11.97 -14.38 -8.56
N ASP A 342 -11.47 -13.16 -8.34
CA ASP A 342 -11.97 -11.92 -8.94
C ASP A 342 -11.18 -11.50 -10.20
N GLY A 343 -10.40 -12.42 -10.79
CA GLY A 343 -9.68 -12.23 -12.05
C GLY A 343 -8.64 -11.10 -11.98
N ILE A 344 -8.81 -10.06 -12.80
CA ILE A 344 -7.81 -8.99 -12.96
C ILE A 344 -7.94 -7.89 -11.92
N GLY A 345 -9.14 -7.46 -11.58
CA GLY A 345 -9.42 -6.55 -10.47
C GLY A 345 -9.26 -5.04 -10.75
N ASN A 346 -8.74 -4.64 -11.91
CA ASN A 346 -8.65 -3.22 -12.30
C ASN A 346 -8.74 -3.04 -13.81
N ALA A 347 -9.73 -2.29 -14.27
CA ALA A 347 -10.02 -2.12 -15.70
C ALA A 347 -8.91 -1.38 -16.47
N ASN A 348 -8.27 -0.37 -15.87
CA ASN A 348 -7.17 0.34 -16.54
C ASN A 348 -5.95 -0.57 -16.71
N TYR A 349 -5.61 -1.35 -15.66
CA TYR A 349 -4.55 -2.36 -15.73
C TYR A 349 -4.85 -3.40 -16.83
N GLU A 350 -6.07 -3.92 -16.84
CA GLU A 350 -6.52 -4.90 -17.82
C GLU A 350 -6.43 -4.37 -19.25
N GLN A 351 -6.95 -3.17 -19.49
CA GLN A 351 -6.91 -2.53 -20.80
C GLN A 351 -5.47 -2.42 -21.33
N VAL A 352 -4.57 -1.85 -20.53
CA VAL A 352 -3.17 -1.61 -20.95
C VAL A 352 -2.44 -2.94 -21.20
N MET A 353 -2.62 -3.93 -20.33
CA MET A 353 -1.96 -5.24 -20.50
C MET A 353 -2.48 -6.00 -21.74
N LYS A 354 -3.78 -5.95 -22.03
CA LYS A 354 -4.34 -6.55 -23.25
C LYS A 354 -3.85 -5.88 -24.52
N GLU A 355 -3.73 -4.55 -24.51
CA GLU A 355 -3.27 -3.78 -25.65
C GLU A 355 -1.79 -4.04 -25.97
N THR A 356 -0.98 -4.29 -24.93
CA THR A 356 0.47 -4.48 -25.07
C THR A 356 0.93 -5.95 -25.00
N GLY A 357 -0.02 -6.90 -24.88
CA GLY A 357 0.28 -8.31 -24.64
C GLY A 357 1.15 -8.97 -25.71
N ASP A 358 0.90 -8.68 -26.97
CA ASP A 358 1.61 -9.23 -28.12
C ASP A 358 2.87 -8.41 -28.52
N MET A 359 3.14 -7.29 -27.88
CA MET A 359 4.33 -6.47 -28.18
C MET A 359 5.59 -7.09 -27.56
N PRO A 360 6.79 -6.93 -28.16
CA PRO A 360 8.05 -7.19 -27.48
C PRO A 360 8.14 -6.39 -26.16
N LEU A 361 8.76 -6.98 -25.13
CA LEU A 361 8.75 -6.43 -23.77
C LEU A 361 9.19 -4.95 -23.68
N GLN A 362 10.29 -4.61 -24.39
CA GLN A 362 10.83 -3.26 -24.36
C GLN A 362 9.89 -2.26 -25.09
N GLU A 363 9.34 -2.65 -26.23
CA GLU A 363 8.37 -1.85 -26.99
C GLU A 363 7.09 -1.61 -26.16
N ALA A 364 6.60 -2.66 -25.48
CA ALA A 364 5.46 -2.56 -24.58
C ALA A 364 5.71 -1.55 -23.47
N LEU A 365 6.88 -1.60 -22.81
CA LEU A 365 7.24 -0.66 -21.75
C LEU A 365 7.28 0.78 -22.27
N GLU A 366 7.91 1.04 -23.40
CA GLU A 366 7.99 2.37 -24.02
C GLU A 366 6.59 2.87 -24.42
N TYR A 367 5.79 2.02 -25.05
CA TYR A 367 4.42 2.34 -25.42
C TYR A 367 3.56 2.71 -24.21
N ILE A 368 3.67 1.97 -23.10
CA ILE A 368 2.93 2.24 -21.88
C ILE A 368 3.35 3.60 -21.27
N LEU A 369 4.65 3.86 -21.21
CA LEU A 369 5.18 5.10 -20.67
C LEU A 369 4.72 6.32 -21.50
N ASP A 370 4.68 6.19 -22.82
CA ASP A 370 4.32 7.28 -23.72
C ASP A 370 2.81 7.54 -23.77
N ASN A 371 1.98 6.50 -23.68
CA ASN A 371 0.54 6.63 -23.92
C ASN A 371 -0.31 6.59 -22.63
N TYR A 372 0.21 6.06 -21.53
CA TYR A 372 -0.57 5.83 -20.30
C TYR A 372 0.02 6.41 -19.02
N CYS A 373 1.28 6.89 -19.08
CA CYS A 373 2.02 7.32 -17.89
C CYS A 373 2.40 8.81 -17.91
N THR A 374 1.84 9.59 -18.81
CA THR A 374 2.05 11.03 -18.86
C THR A 374 1.08 11.79 -17.94
N THR A 375 1.37 13.05 -17.64
CA THR A 375 0.48 13.92 -16.85
C THR A 375 -0.90 14.15 -17.49
N GLU A 376 -1.05 13.82 -18.77
CA GLU A 376 -2.32 13.97 -19.49
C GLU A 376 -3.15 12.67 -19.48
N THR A 377 -2.48 11.53 -19.51
CA THR A 377 -3.12 10.22 -19.73
C THR A 377 -3.16 9.33 -18.51
N PHE A 378 -2.35 9.61 -17.50
CA PHE A 378 -2.24 8.77 -16.31
C PHE A 378 -3.59 8.56 -15.60
N LYS A 379 -3.90 7.30 -15.32
CA LYS A 379 -4.98 6.85 -14.45
C LYS A 379 -4.42 5.85 -13.47
N ILE A 380 -5.00 5.80 -12.27
CA ILE A 380 -4.61 4.78 -11.29
C ILE A 380 -4.86 3.37 -11.88
N GLY A 381 -3.88 2.50 -11.75
CA GLY A 381 -3.83 1.21 -12.44
C GLY A 381 -2.74 1.15 -13.51
N ASN A 382 -2.45 2.26 -14.19
CA ASN A 382 -1.46 2.30 -15.29
C ASN A 382 -0.01 2.08 -14.81
N GLN A 383 0.29 2.29 -13.53
CA GLN A 383 1.60 2.01 -12.95
C GLN A 383 1.88 0.50 -12.81
N LYS A 384 0.86 -0.34 -12.75
CA LYS A 384 1.04 -1.80 -12.60
C LYS A 384 1.61 -2.49 -13.85
N PRO A 385 1.18 -2.17 -15.08
CA PRO A 385 1.86 -2.65 -16.28
C PRO A 385 3.36 -2.34 -16.27
N VAL A 386 3.74 -1.11 -15.94
CA VAL A 386 5.16 -0.71 -15.86
C VAL A 386 5.92 -1.55 -14.83
N ASP A 387 5.33 -1.78 -13.65
CA ASP A 387 5.92 -2.62 -12.60
C ASP A 387 6.08 -4.08 -13.08
N THR A 388 5.07 -4.63 -13.73
CA THR A 388 5.14 -5.98 -14.32
C THR A 388 6.25 -6.08 -15.37
N MET A 389 6.31 -5.13 -16.31
CA MET A 389 7.32 -5.15 -17.38
C MET A 389 8.76 -5.06 -16.84
N ARG A 390 9.01 -4.18 -15.86
CA ARG A 390 10.34 -4.07 -15.26
C ARG A 390 10.76 -5.31 -14.47
N ILE A 391 9.81 -5.94 -13.73
CA ILE A 391 10.07 -7.20 -13.02
C ILE A 391 10.47 -8.27 -14.02
N VAL A 392 9.65 -8.51 -15.03
CA VAL A 392 9.91 -9.51 -16.07
C VAL A 392 11.22 -9.23 -16.83
N LYS A 393 11.52 -7.96 -17.10
CA LYS A 393 12.79 -7.57 -17.74
C LYS A 393 14.02 -7.99 -16.91
N MET A 394 13.95 -7.93 -15.59
CA MET A 394 15.10 -8.22 -14.71
C MET A 394 15.24 -9.71 -14.39
N ILE A 395 14.15 -10.43 -14.23
CA ILE A 395 14.19 -11.87 -13.94
C ILE A 395 14.21 -12.75 -15.21
N GLY A 396 13.84 -12.19 -16.37
CA GLY A 396 13.69 -12.90 -17.65
C GLY A 396 12.27 -13.30 -17.96
N GLU A 397 11.88 -13.26 -19.24
CA GLU A 397 10.56 -13.71 -19.69
C GLU A 397 10.37 -15.21 -19.38
N GLY A 398 9.16 -15.58 -18.90
CA GLY A 398 8.83 -16.95 -18.47
C GLY A 398 9.27 -17.30 -17.04
N ASN A 399 9.97 -16.42 -16.35
CA ASN A 399 10.41 -16.65 -14.97
C ASN A 399 9.47 -16.06 -13.90
N LEU A 400 8.49 -15.25 -14.32
CA LEU A 400 7.34 -14.92 -13.47
C LEU A 400 6.27 -15.99 -13.68
N LYS A 401 6.23 -16.96 -12.78
CA LYS A 401 5.33 -18.10 -12.83
C LYS A 401 4.19 -17.94 -11.84
N MET A 402 3.01 -18.42 -12.19
CA MET A 402 1.84 -18.34 -11.33
C MET A 402 1.15 -19.69 -11.15
N ILE A 403 0.82 -19.94 -9.92
CA ILE A 403 -0.08 -21.01 -9.50
C ILE A 403 -1.43 -20.35 -9.25
N SER A 404 -2.41 -20.61 -10.13
CA SER A 404 -3.74 -19.97 -10.08
C SER A 404 -4.79 -20.88 -10.68
N ASP A 405 -6.04 -20.68 -10.28
CA ASP A 405 -7.22 -21.30 -10.89
C ASP A 405 -7.84 -20.42 -12.00
N TRP A 406 -7.30 -19.22 -12.19
CA TRP A 406 -7.80 -18.30 -13.21
C TRP A 406 -7.28 -18.67 -14.62
N ASP A 407 -7.88 -18.08 -15.65
CA ASP A 407 -7.66 -18.33 -17.07
C ASP A 407 -6.17 -18.30 -17.46
N ALA A 408 -5.60 -19.49 -17.65
CA ALA A 408 -4.20 -19.69 -17.99
C ALA A 408 -3.81 -19.12 -19.36
N GLU A 409 -4.72 -19.12 -20.34
CA GLU A 409 -4.47 -18.59 -21.67
C GLU A 409 -4.33 -17.07 -21.62
N GLN A 410 -5.24 -16.40 -20.91
CA GLN A 410 -5.16 -14.95 -20.72
C GLN A 410 -3.93 -14.53 -19.95
N LEU A 411 -3.57 -15.23 -18.85
CA LEU A 411 -2.34 -14.94 -18.08
C LEU A 411 -1.12 -14.93 -18.98
N ARG A 412 -0.95 -15.97 -19.79
CA ARG A 412 0.21 -16.11 -20.68
C ARG A 412 0.21 -15.06 -21.78
N LYS A 413 -0.95 -14.87 -22.44
CA LYS A 413 -1.05 -14.02 -23.62
C LYS A 413 -0.89 -12.53 -23.29
N TYR A 414 -1.51 -12.06 -22.21
CA TYR A 414 -1.63 -10.62 -21.95
C TYR A 414 -0.80 -10.13 -20.77
N TYR A 415 -0.59 -10.97 -19.72
CA TYR A 415 -0.09 -10.46 -18.45
C TYR A 415 1.38 -10.80 -18.19
N ARG A 416 2.10 -11.36 -19.15
CA ARG A 416 3.53 -11.74 -19.03
C ARG A 416 3.80 -12.69 -17.87
N VAL A 417 2.82 -13.46 -17.49
CA VAL A 417 2.88 -14.44 -16.41
C VAL A 417 2.78 -15.82 -16.99
N ASP A 418 3.68 -16.74 -16.63
CA ASP A 418 3.61 -18.15 -17.05
C ASP A 418 2.74 -18.95 -16.07
N PRO A 419 1.50 -19.30 -16.41
CA PRO A 419 0.65 -20.15 -15.58
C PRO A 419 1.16 -21.58 -15.65
N ILE A 420 1.55 -22.13 -14.50
CA ILE A 420 2.17 -23.46 -14.43
C ILE A 420 1.32 -24.54 -13.78
N LYS A 421 0.15 -24.18 -13.22
CA LYS A 421 -0.79 -25.14 -12.63
C LYS A 421 -1.58 -25.83 -13.75
N ASN A 422 -1.57 -27.18 -13.78
CA ASN A 422 -2.46 -27.94 -14.63
C ASN A 422 -3.87 -27.99 -14.02
N PRO A 423 -4.95 -28.11 -14.83
CA PRO A 423 -6.33 -28.07 -14.31
C PRO A 423 -6.61 -29.08 -13.18
N GLU A 424 -6.11 -30.30 -13.31
CA GLU A 424 -6.32 -31.38 -12.33
C GLU A 424 -5.26 -31.44 -11.22
N GLU A 425 -4.26 -30.56 -11.27
CA GLU A 425 -3.13 -30.58 -10.33
C GLU A 425 -3.43 -29.70 -9.11
N SER A 426 -3.14 -30.19 -7.89
CA SER A 426 -3.24 -29.35 -6.70
C SER A 426 -2.17 -28.25 -6.71
N PRO A 427 -2.40 -27.11 -6.03
CA PRO A 427 -1.36 -26.08 -5.87
C PRO A 427 -0.08 -26.64 -5.23
N VAL A 428 -0.20 -27.57 -4.29
CA VAL A 428 0.92 -28.24 -3.61
C VAL A 428 1.75 -29.08 -4.60
N ASP A 429 1.09 -29.90 -5.42
CA ASP A 429 1.79 -30.75 -6.40
C ASP A 429 2.44 -29.91 -7.51
N THR A 430 1.79 -28.82 -7.92
CA THR A 430 2.37 -27.84 -8.84
C THR A 430 3.67 -27.25 -8.28
N LEU A 431 3.66 -26.82 -7.02
CA LEU A 431 4.86 -26.28 -6.32
C LEU A 431 5.95 -27.33 -6.22
N ARG A 432 5.62 -28.57 -5.81
CA ARG A 432 6.57 -29.69 -5.74
C ARG A 432 7.27 -29.93 -7.07
N ARG A 433 6.50 -29.99 -8.13
CA ARG A 433 7.00 -30.17 -9.49
C ARG A 433 7.88 -28.99 -9.94
N ALA A 434 7.44 -27.74 -9.72
CA ALA A 434 8.18 -26.54 -10.12
C ALA A 434 9.51 -26.42 -9.37
N ILE A 435 9.50 -26.57 -8.05
CA ILE A 435 10.70 -26.50 -7.21
C ILE A 435 11.68 -27.62 -7.57
N SER A 436 11.21 -28.87 -7.68
CA SER A 436 12.08 -30.02 -8.04
C SER A 436 12.69 -29.82 -9.43
N LYS A 437 11.94 -29.30 -10.40
CA LYS A 437 12.44 -29.01 -11.75
C LYS A 437 13.50 -27.90 -11.74
N TYR A 438 13.31 -26.83 -10.94
CA TYR A 438 14.27 -25.76 -10.82
C TYR A 438 15.57 -26.25 -10.15
N MET A 439 15.45 -26.88 -8.99
CA MET A 439 16.57 -27.34 -8.18
C MET A 439 17.39 -28.47 -8.85
N SER A 440 16.76 -29.30 -9.69
CA SER A 440 17.50 -30.31 -10.46
C SER A 440 18.50 -29.70 -11.45
N LYS A 441 18.24 -28.49 -11.91
CA LYS A 441 19.13 -27.72 -12.80
C LYS A 441 20.08 -26.79 -12.06
N ASN A 442 19.70 -26.39 -10.84
CA ASN A 442 20.38 -25.38 -10.04
C ASN A 442 20.52 -25.86 -8.59
N PRO A 443 21.30 -26.94 -8.32
CA PRO A 443 21.30 -27.62 -7.03
C PRO A 443 21.86 -26.80 -5.87
N ASP A 444 22.62 -25.76 -6.14
CA ASP A 444 23.27 -24.90 -5.13
C ASP A 444 22.49 -23.59 -4.88
N GLU A 445 21.33 -23.43 -5.53
CA GLU A 445 20.54 -22.20 -5.39
C GLU A 445 19.68 -22.19 -4.11
N LEU A 446 19.39 -20.98 -3.63
CA LEU A 446 18.53 -20.76 -2.47
C LEU A 446 17.05 -20.75 -2.87
N ILE A 447 16.22 -21.26 -1.96
CA ILE A 447 14.76 -21.22 -2.02
C ILE A 447 14.29 -20.29 -0.91
N TYR A 448 13.64 -19.18 -1.25
CA TYR A 448 12.97 -18.36 -0.26
C TYR A 448 11.46 -18.56 -0.35
N ILE A 449 10.82 -18.62 0.80
CA ILE A 449 9.37 -18.75 0.95
C ILE A 449 8.90 -17.56 1.74
N MET A 450 7.93 -16.85 1.23
CA MET A 450 7.32 -15.70 1.89
C MET A 450 5.80 -15.73 1.71
N ASP A 451 5.09 -15.49 2.80
CA ASP A 451 3.63 -15.39 2.82
C ASP A 451 3.17 -14.03 3.39
N ASP A 452 3.99 -13.01 3.17
CA ASP A 452 3.71 -11.64 3.59
C ASP A 452 4.03 -10.68 2.46
N PRO A 453 3.00 -10.26 1.69
CA PRO A 453 3.18 -9.36 0.56
C PRO A 453 3.61 -7.93 0.95
N GLY A 454 3.60 -7.59 2.23
CA GLY A 454 4.12 -6.33 2.77
C GLY A 454 5.56 -6.42 3.29
N LEU A 455 6.26 -7.55 3.09
CA LEU A 455 7.64 -7.72 3.50
C LEU A 455 8.61 -7.10 2.47
N TYR A 456 9.58 -6.35 2.95
CA TYR A 456 10.65 -5.80 2.11
C TYR A 456 11.97 -6.55 2.36
N VAL A 457 12.57 -7.06 1.29
CA VAL A 457 13.88 -7.73 1.35
C VAL A 457 14.94 -6.82 0.74
N ILE A 458 16.04 -6.64 1.45
CA ILE A 458 17.26 -5.98 0.98
C ILE A 458 18.36 -7.03 0.88
N ILE A 459 19.00 -7.14 -0.27
CA ILE A 459 20.16 -7.97 -0.48
C ILE A 459 21.40 -7.11 -0.22
N GLU A 460 22.28 -7.56 0.69
CA GLU A 460 23.51 -6.89 1.12
C GLU A 460 24.71 -7.22 0.24
#